data_3a5679de718c43c1f98980288a40db8e
#
_entry.id   3a5679de718c43c1f98980288a40db8e
#
_cell.length_a   1.000
_cell.length_b   1.000
_cell.length_c   1.000
_cell.angle_alpha   90.00
_cell.angle_beta   90.00
_cell.angle_gamma   90.00
#
_symmetry.space_group_name_H-M   'P 1'
#
loop_
_entity.id
_entity.type
_entity.pdbx_description
1 polymer ?
#
loop_
_entity_poly.entity_id
_entity_poly.type
_entity_poly.pdbx_seq_one_letter_code
_entity_poly.pdbx_strand_id
1 'polypeptide(L)'
;MTPTQGEILVLLLQRKGPMRLGEIARETQLTAATTSDAVSTLEHKGLVEKRRALDDGRALAVRLSARGRTAAKKALQWPDFLSKAVGTLGGDEQGVLYRALLKTLRELQVNGDIPPHRMCVTCKHFQPGKAARKPTYRCSLLDLTMADSDLRLDCAVHEEADVLTQKKTWKLFAQA
;
A
#
# COMPACT_ATOMS: atom_id res chain seq x y z
N MET A 1 4.31 -10.18 -17.39
CA MET A 1 4.32 -8.92 -16.63
C MET A 1 4.61 -9.28 -15.19
N THR A 2 5.61 -8.66 -14.56
CA THR A 2 5.94 -8.88 -13.14
C THR A 2 5.02 -8.02 -12.24
N PRO A 3 4.87 -8.34 -10.94
CA PRO A 3 4.13 -7.50 -9.99
C PRO A 3 4.58 -6.04 -10.03
N THR A 4 5.88 -5.78 -9.95
CA THR A 4 6.48 -4.45 -10.03
C THR A 4 6.08 -3.68 -11.31
N GLN A 5 6.09 -4.37 -12.45
CA GLN A 5 5.63 -3.76 -13.71
C GLN A 5 4.14 -3.41 -13.68
N GLY A 6 3.33 -4.27 -13.08
CA GLY A 6 1.90 -4.03 -12.87
C GLY A 6 1.65 -2.81 -11.99
N GLU A 7 2.37 -2.71 -10.89
CA GLU A 7 2.30 -1.59 -9.93
C GLU A 7 2.64 -0.25 -10.61
N ILE A 8 3.73 -0.19 -11.37
CA ILE A 8 4.11 1.02 -12.11
C ILE A 8 3.03 1.43 -13.11
N LEU A 9 2.43 0.47 -13.84
CA LEU A 9 1.34 0.76 -14.79
C LEU A 9 0.10 1.30 -14.06
N VAL A 10 -0.28 0.72 -12.93
CA VAL A 10 -1.41 1.18 -12.11
C VAL A 10 -1.17 2.58 -11.56
N LEU A 11 0.03 2.84 -11.03
CA LEU A 11 0.43 4.16 -10.55
C LEU A 11 0.29 5.22 -11.65
N LEU A 12 0.84 4.95 -12.84
CA LEU A 12 0.73 5.86 -14.00
C LEU A 12 -0.72 6.07 -14.46
N LEU A 13 -1.59 5.07 -14.30
CA LEU A 13 -3.02 5.18 -14.60
C LEU A 13 -3.73 6.11 -13.62
N GLN A 14 -3.45 5.98 -12.34
CA GLN A 14 -4.08 6.77 -11.27
C GLN A 14 -3.67 8.24 -11.29
N ARG A 15 -2.40 8.52 -11.63
CA ARG A 15 -1.86 9.89 -11.69
C ARG A 15 -2.36 10.73 -12.87
N LYS A 16 -2.99 10.12 -13.86
CA LYS A 16 -3.57 10.78 -15.04
C LYS A 16 -2.58 11.65 -15.85
N GLY A 17 -1.27 11.51 -15.64
CA GLY A 17 -0.23 12.32 -16.31
C GLY A 17 1.11 11.61 -16.37
N PRO A 18 2.09 12.20 -17.11
CA PRO A 18 3.45 11.71 -17.11
C PRO A 18 4.10 11.84 -15.72
N MET A 19 4.96 10.90 -15.35
CA MET A 19 5.73 10.93 -14.10
C MET A 19 7.22 10.80 -14.40
N ARG A 20 8.08 11.48 -13.64
CA ARG A 20 9.53 11.32 -13.70
C ARG A 20 9.94 10.00 -13.06
N LEU A 21 11.04 9.40 -13.50
CA LEU A 21 11.55 8.14 -12.93
C LEU A 21 11.74 8.20 -11.40
N GLY A 22 12.28 9.32 -10.90
CA GLY A 22 12.45 9.54 -9.47
C GLY A 22 11.13 9.63 -8.68
N GLU A 23 10.05 10.15 -9.29
CA GLU A 23 8.72 10.17 -8.70
C GLU A 23 8.14 8.75 -8.64
N ILE A 24 8.29 7.98 -9.73
CA ILE A 24 7.86 6.57 -9.76
C ILE A 24 8.59 5.78 -8.68
N ALA A 25 9.93 5.91 -8.58
CA ALA A 25 10.74 5.23 -7.58
C ALA A 25 10.27 5.53 -6.15
N ARG A 26 10.01 6.80 -5.85
CA ARG A 26 9.53 7.23 -4.53
C ARG A 26 8.14 6.69 -4.21
N GLU A 27 7.21 6.78 -5.15
CA GLU A 27 5.82 6.34 -4.93
C GLU A 27 5.70 4.81 -4.82
N THR A 28 6.54 4.05 -5.55
CA THR A 28 6.59 2.58 -5.50
C THR A 28 7.55 2.06 -4.44
N GLN A 29 8.28 2.94 -3.74
CA GLN A 29 9.32 2.57 -2.76
C GLN A 29 10.42 1.65 -3.33
N LEU A 30 10.68 1.77 -4.63
CA LEU A 30 11.72 1.02 -5.33
C LEU A 30 13.01 1.83 -5.44
N THR A 31 14.13 1.14 -5.62
CA THR A 31 15.39 1.82 -5.96
C THR A 31 15.32 2.45 -7.35
N ALA A 32 16.13 3.49 -7.59
CA ALA A 32 16.21 4.14 -8.90
C ALA A 32 16.61 3.15 -10.01
N ALA A 33 17.52 2.21 -9.70
CA ALA A 33 17.98 1.17 -10.64
C ALA A 33 16.80 0.23 -11.00
N THR A 34 16.12 -0.35 -9.98
CA THR A 34 14.97 -1.24 -10.19
C THR A 34 13.86 -0.56 -10.99
N THR A 35 13.57 0.71 -10.68
CA THR A 35 12.56 1.50 -11.40
C THR A 35 12.96 1.72 -12.86
N SER A 36 14.21 2.08 -13.11
CA SER A 36 14.74 2.28 -14.48
C SER A 36 14.64 1.02 -15.32
N ASP A 37 15.03 -0.14 -14.76
CA ASP A 37 14.98 -1.44 -15.45
C ASP A 37 13.54 -1.87 -15.74
N ALA A 38 12.65 -1.71 -14.76
CA ALA A 38 11.24 -2.03 -14.93
C ALA A 38 10.57 -1.16 -16.00
N VAL A 39 10.84 0.16 -15.98
CA VAL A 39 10.32 1.11 -16.97
C VAL A 39 10.90 0.84 -18.36
N SER A 40 12.19 0.51 -18.48
CA SER A 40 12.81 0.16 -19.76
C SER A 40 12.20 -1.11 -20.34
N THR A 41 11.93 -2.11 -19.51
CA THR A 41 11.23 -3.33 -19.92
C THR A 41 9.80 -3.03 -20.38
N LEU A 42 9.07 -2.14 -19.67
CA LEU A 42 7.72 -1.72 -20.05
C LEU A 42 7.70 -0.94 -21.37
N GLU A 43 8.71 -0.11 -21.61
CA GLU A 43 8.90 0.61 -22.87
C GLU A 43 9.16 -0.37 -24.02
N HIS A 44 10.05 -1.34 -23.83
CA HIS A 44 10.33 -2.38 -24.82
C HIS A 44 9.08 -3.22 -25.15
N LYS A 45 8.20 -3.43 -24.18
CA LYS A 45 6.89 -4.07 -24.39
C LYS A 45 5.84 -3.14 -25.04
N GLY A 46 6.18 -1.88 -25.30
CA GLY A 46 5.27 -0.88 -25.87
C GLY A 46 4.13 -0.48 -24.92
N LEU A 47 4.30 -0.63 -23.61
CA LEU A 47 3.29 -0.30 -22.59
C LEU A 47 3.45 1.10 -22.02
N VAL A 48 4.67 1.64 -22.05
CA VAL A 48 4.94 3.03 -21.69
C VAL A 48 5.78 3.71 -22.77
N GLU A 49 5.78 5.03 -22.75
CA GLU A 49 6.59 5.88 -23.60
C GLU A 49 7.39 6.82 -22.69
N LYS A 50 8.69 6.97 -22.96
CA LYS A 50 9.54 7.99 -22.37
C LYS A 50 9.55 9.22 -23.25
N ARG A 51 9.30 10.40 -22.70
CA ARG A 51 9.42 11.69 -23.39
C ARG A 51 10.18 12.68 -22.51
N ARG A 52 10.77 13.69 -23.12
CA ARG A 52 11.34 14.80 -22.37
C ARG A 52 10.23 15.52 -21.60
N ALA A 53 10.47 15.85 -20.33
CA ALA A 53 9.54 16.62 -19.54
C ALA A 53 9.40 18.03 -20.15
N LEU A 54 8.18 18.57 -20.12
CA LEU A 54 7.88 19.88 -20.72
C LEU A 54 8.55 21.04 -19.97
N ASP A 55 8.78 20.85 -18.68
CA ASP A 55 9.33 21.84 -17.74
C ASP A 55 10.84 21.74 -17.55
N ASP A 56 11.43 20.58 -17.89
CA ASP A 56 12.88 20.34 -17.83
C ASP A 56 13.29 19.39 -18.95
N GLY A 57 13.82 19.95 -20.02
CA GLY A 57 14.25 19.19 -21.20
C GLY A 57 15.34 18.15 -20.95
N ARG A 58 15.95 18.11 -19.75
CA ARG A 58 16.91 17.08 -19.31
C ARG A 58 16.24 15.90 -18.61
N ALA A 59 15.05 16.09 -18.05
CA ALA A 59 14.33 15.05 -17.33
C ALA A 59 13.47 14.22 -18.29
N LEU A 60 13.48 12.89 -18.08
CA LEU A 60 12.60 11.97 -18.79
C LEU A 60 11.30 11.75 -17.98
N ALA A 61 10.17 11.95 -18.63
CA ALA A 61 8.86 11.65 -18.12
C ALA A 61 8.27 10.40 -18.80
N VAL A 62 7.70 9.52 -18.01
CA VAL A 62 7.11 8.24 -18.42
C VAL A 62 5.59 8.40 -18.46
N ARG A 63 4.96 7.95 -19.54
CA ARG A 63 3.51 7.93 -19.67
C ARG A 63 3.03 6.60 -20.22
N LEU A 64 1.77 6.26 -19.97
CA LEU A 64 1.14 5.07 -20.55
C LEU A 64 0.89 5.26 -22.05
N SER A 65 1.23 4.23 -22.84
CA SER A 65 0.70 4.07 -24.21
C SER A 65 -0.77 3.67 -24.17
N ALA A 66 -1.43 3.60 -25.33
CA ALA A 66 -2.79 3.06 -25.43
C ALA A 66 -2.86 1.59 -24.92
N ARG A 67 -1.87 0.76 -25.33
CA ARG A 67 -1.73 -0.62 -24.84
C ARG A 67 -1.43 -0.67 -23.34
N GLY A 68 -0.61 0.25 -22.84
CA GLY A 68 -0.30 0.37 -21.43
C GLY A 68 -1.52 0.70 -20.58
N ARG A 69 -2.40 1.58 -21.06
CA ARG A 69 -3.67 1.87 -20.35
C ARG A 69 -4.56 0.63 -20.24
N THR A 70 -4.66 -0.18 -21.28
CA THR A 70 -5.40 -1.45 -21.22
C THR A 70 -4.75 -2.45 -20.27
N ALA A 71 -3.42 -2.56 -20.31
CA ALA A 71 -2.67 -3.42 -19.39
C ALA A 71 -2.78 -2.95 -17.93
N ALA A 72 -2.73 -1.65 -17.67
CA ALA A 72 -2.90 -1.06 -16.34
C ALA A 72 -4.30 -1.34 -15.77
N LYS A 73 -5.36 -1.21 -16.58
CA LYS A 73 -6.73 -1.56 -16.17
C LYS A 73 -6.85 -3.04 -15.78
N LYS A 74 -6.22 -3.94 -16.53
CA LYS A 74 -6.17 -5.38 -16.19
C LYS A 74 -5.35 -5.62 -14.91
N ALA A 75 -4.24 -4.92 -14.73
CA ALA A 75 -3.42 -5.02 -13.52
C ALA A 75 -4.15 -4.48 -12.28
N LEU A 76 -4.98 -3.46 -12.43
CA LEU A 76 -5.81 -2.93 -11.36
C LEU A 76 -6.84 -3.97 -10.87
N GLN A 77 -7.30 -4.85 -11.76
CA GLN A 77 -8.23 -5.95 -11.42
C GLN A 77 -7.53 -7.20 -10.84
N TRP A 78 -6.21 -7.21 -10.75
CA TRP A 78 -5.45 -8.34 -10.21
C TRP A 78 -5.94 -8.79 -8.82
N PRO A 79 -6.31 -7.90 -7.88
CA PRO A 79 -6.82 -8.33 -6.59
C PRO A 79 -8.22 -8.95 -6.62
N ASP A 80 -8.97 -8.85 -7.72
CA ASP A 80 -10.38 -9.26 -7.78
C ASP A 80 -10.58 -10.74 -7.46
N PHE A 81 -9.67 -11.62 -7.92
CA PHE A 81 -9.77 -13.04 -7.61
C PHE A 81 -9.58 -13.30 -6.11
N LEU A 82 -8.65 -12.60 -5.47
CA LEU A 82 -8.42 -12.72 -4.02
C LEU A 82 -9.58 -12.10 -3.24
N SER A 83 -10.04 -10.92 -3.65
CA SER A 83 -11.21 -10.27 -3.06
C SER A 83 -12.46 -11.14 -3.14
N LYS A 84 -12.69 -11.80 -4.28
CA LYS A 84 -13.78 -12.77 -4.44
C LYS A 84 -13.62 -13.98 -3.51
N ALA A 85 -12.40 -14.55 -3.43
CA ALA A 85 -12.13 -15.67 -2.54
C ALA A 85 -12.31 -15.28 -1.07
N VAL A 86 -11.77 -14.13 -0.64
CA VAL A 86 -11.96 -13.61 0.73
C VAL A 86 -13.44 -13.27 0.98
N GLY A 87 -14.14 -12.78 -0.04
CA GLY A 87 -15.59 -12.47 0.05
C GLY A 87 -16.48 -13.68 0.31
N THR A 88 -16.00 -14.92 0.16
CA THR A 88 -16.73 -16.13 0.56
C THR A 88 -16.70 -16.38 2.07
N LEU A 89 -15.77 -15.74 2.79
CA LEU A 89 -15.68 -15.82 4.25
C LEU A 89 -16.76 -14.97 4.90
N GLY A 90 -17.27 -15.39 6.06
CA GLY A 90 -18.10 -14.55 6.91
C GLY A 90 -17.36 -13.31 7.39
N GLY A 91 -18.09 -12.22 7.72
CA GLY A 91 -17.47 -10.95 8.13
C GLY A 91 -16.52 -11.09 9.33
N ASP A 92 -16.87 -11.96 10.29
CA ASP A 92 -15.99 -12.24 11.44
C ASP A 92 -14.70 -12.94 11.02
N GLU A 93 -14.76 -13.88 10.07
CA GLU A 93 -13.59 -14.60 9.53
C GLU A 93 -12.69 -13.66 8.73
N GLN A 94 -13.27 -12.75 7.94
CA GLN A 94 -12.52 -11.72 7.23
C GLN A 94 -11.76 -10.81 8.20
N GLY A 95 -12.41 -10.40 9.31
CA GLY A 95 -11.78 -9.61 10.37
C GLY A 95 -10.59 -10.34 11.00
N VAL A 96 -10.77 -11.62 11.34
CA VAL A 96 -9.70 -12.47 11.91
C VAL A 96 -8.53 -12.60 10.92
N LEU A 97 -8.83 -12.89 9.65
CA LEU A 97 -7.81 -12.99 8.59
C LEU A 97 -7.04 -11.68 8.44
N TYR A 98 -7.75 -10.55 8.37
CA TYR A 98 -7.14 -9.24 8.21
C TYR A 98 -6.24 -8.88 9.39
N ARG A 99 -6.70 -9.12 10.62
CA ARG A 99 -5.90 -8.92 11.83
C ARG A 99 -4.66 -9.80 11.86
N ALA A 100 -4.74 -11.07 11.42
CA ALA A 100 -3.59 -11.95 11.30
C ALA A 100 -2.55 -11.41 10.30
N LEU A 101 -3.02 -10.92 9.15
CA LEU A 101 -2.15 -10.27 8.15
C LEU A 101 -1.49 -9.00 8.69
N LEU A 102 -2.20 -8.16 9.45
CA LEU A 102 -1.62 -6.98 10.11
C LEU A 102 -0.50 -7.36 11.09
N LYS A 103 -0.71 -8.44 11.86
CA LYS A 103 0.32 -8.96 12.79
C LYS A 103 1.55 -9.43 12.02
N THR A 104 1.37 -10.18 10.94
CA THR A 104 2.46 -10.66 10.07
C THR A 104 3.24 -9.48 9.46
N LEU A 105 2.54 -8.51 8.89
CA LEU A 105 3.16 -7.33 8.30
C LEU A 105 3.97 -6.53 9.33
N ARG A 106 3.43 -6.37 10.55
CA ARG A 106 4.15 -5.68 11.61
C ARG A 106 5.43 -6.41 12.01
N GLU A 107 5.41 -7.73 12.08
CA GLU A 107 6.59 -8.53 12.39
C GLU A 107 7.68 -8.36 11.32
N LEU A 108 7.30 -8.45 10.04
CA LEU A 108 8.23 -8.20 8.92
C LEU A 108 8.84 -6.78 8.97
N GLN A 109 8.08 -5.77 9.40
CA GLN A 109 8.59 -4.42 9.59
C GLN A 109 9.58 -4.32 10.75
N VAL A 110 9.28 -4.96 11.87
CA VAL A 110 10.15 -4.98 13.05
C VAL A 110 11.48 -5.66 12.74
N ASN A 111 11.46 -6.72 11.94
CA ASN A 111 12.65 -7.44 11.50
C ASN A 111 13.44 -6.70 10.41
N GLY A 112 12.86 -5.64 9.80
CA GLY A 112 13.49 -4.91 8.72
C GLY A 112 13.35 -5.56 7.34
N ASP A 113 12.53 -6.61 7.21
CA ASP A 113 12.29 -7.32 5.95
C ASP A 113 11.49 -6.46 4.94
N ILE A 114 10.63 -5.58 5.45
CA ILE A 114 9.86 -4.62 4.66
C ILE A 114 9.91 -3.23 5.30
N PRO A 115 9.76 -2.14 4.52
CA PRO A 115 9.73 -0.79 5.06
C PRO A 115 8.51 -0.56 5.98
N PRO A 116 8.61 0.34 6.96
CA PRO A 116 7.49 0.71 7.80
C PRO A 116 6.38 1.40 6.98
N HIS A 117 5.14 1.04 7.25
CA HIS A 117 3.95 1.65 6.69
C HIS A 117 3.20 2.47 7.74
N ARG A 118 2.37 3.41 7.29
CA ARG A 118 1.57 4.30 8.15
C ARG A 118 0.33 3.57 8.69
N MET A 119 0.55 2.49 9.43
CA MET A 119 -0.50 1.61 9.93
C MET A 119 -1.20 2.19 11.15
N CYS A 120 -2.50 1.93 11.31
CA CYS A 120 -3.22 2.30 12.53
C CYS A 120 -2.52 1.83 13.80
N VAL A 121 -2.03 0.59 13.82
CA VAL A 121 -1.40 -0.05 15.00
C VAL A 121 -0.09 0.60 15.47
N THR A 122 0.51 1.47 14.64
CA THR A 122 1.72 2.25 14.99
C THR A 122 1.41 3.73 15.24
N CYS A 123 0.14 4.13 15.11
CA CYS A 123 -0.29 5.51 15.21
C CYS A 123 -0.54 5.92 16.67
N LYS A 124 -0.14 7.14 17.05
CA LYS A 124 -0.39 7.71 18.39
C LYS A 124 -1.89 7.88 18.72
N HIS A 125 -2.71 7.99 17.69
CA HIS A 125 -4.16 8.15 17.82
C HIS A 125 -4.93 6.84 17.90
N PHE A 126 -4.25 5.71 17.76
CA PHE A 126 -4.88 4.39 17.80
C PHE A 126 -5.03 3.89 19.22
N GLN A 127 -6.25 3.56 19.60
CA GLN A 127 -6.61 3.03 20.91
C GLN A 127 -7.23 1.64 20.73
N PRO A 128 -6.51 0.56 21.05
CA PRO A 128 -7.10 -0.77 21.08
C PRO A 128 -8.08 -0.88 22.25
N GLY A 129 -9.24 -1.45 22.00
CA GLY A 129 -10.20 -1.81 23.02
C GLY A 129 -9.73 -3.01 23.85
N LYS A 130 -10.60 -3.46 24.77
CA LYS A 130 -10.33 -4.67 25.54
C LYS A 130 -10.39 -5.91 24.63
N ALA A 131 -9.57 -6.91 24.94
CA ALA A 131 -9.62 -8.20 24.26
C ALA A 131 -11.04 -8.79 24.37
N ALA A 132 -11.65 -9.06 23.22
CA ALA A 132 -13.00 -9.60 23.10
C ALA A 132 -13.09 -10.46 21.83
N ARG A 133 -14.15 -11.26 21.72
CA ARG A 133 -14.41 -12.07 20.52
C ARG A 133 -14.54 -11.19 19.26
N LYS A 134 -15.05 -9.95 19.42
CA LYS A 134 -15.11 -8.93 18.38
C LYS A 134 -14.41 -7.67 18.94
N PRO A 135 -13.11 -7.52 18.71
CA PRO A 135 -12.39 -6.37 19.23
C PRO A 135 -12.88 -5.09 18.53
N THR A 136 -12.96 -4.02 19.31
CA THR A 136 -13.23 -2.68 18.81
C THR A 136 -12.03 -1.80 19.08
N TYR A 137 -11.81 -0.86 18.19
CA TYR A 137 -10.72 0.10 18.26
C TYR A 137 -11.27 1.51 18.15
N ARG A 138 -10.47 2.50 18.53
CA ARG A 138 -10.86 3.91 18.36
C ARG A 138 -9.69 4.69 17.75
N CYS A 139 -10.02 5.58 16.84
CA CYS A 139 -9.13 6.64 16.39
C CYS A 139 -9.48 7.93 17.13
N SER A 140 -8.60 8.40 18.03
CA SER A 140 -8.87 9.62 18.81
C SER A 140 -8.80 10.90 17.97
N LEU A 141 -8.09 10.90 16.84
CA LEU A 141 -8.01 12.05 15.95
C LEU A 141 -9.33 12.27 15.19
N LEU A 142 -9.90 11.18 14.67
CA LEU A 142 -11.12 11.25 13.84
C LEU A 142 -12.38 10.97 14.65
N ASP A 143 -12.25 10.69 15.93
CA ASP A 143 -13.33 10.30 16.84
C ASP A 143 -14.19 9.12 16.31
N LEU A 144 -13.52 8.11 15.73
CA LEU A 144 -14.17 6.98 15.09
C LEU A 144 -13.95 5.70 15.88
N THR A 145 -15.04 4.97 16.12
CA THR A 145 -14.97 3.56 16.54
C THR A 145 -14.80 2.69 15.31
N MET A 146 -13.87 1.71 15.38
CA MET A 146 -13.42 0.91 14.26
C MET A 146 -13.51 -0.59 14.62
N ALA A 147 -13.84 -1.40 13.63
CA ALA A 147 -13.67 -2.86 13.66
C ALA A 147 -12.34 -3.25 12.99
N ASP A 148 -12.02 -4.53 12.91
CA ASP A 148 -10.84 -5.04 12.21
C ASP A 148 -10.78 -4.56 10.76
N SER A 149 -11.90 -4.56 10.04
CA SER A 149 -12.02 -4.13 8.64
C SER A 149 -11.72 -2.66 8.40
N ASP A 150 -11.80 -1.83 9.43
CA ASP A 150 -11.62 -0.38 9.33
C ASP A 150 -10.17 0.05 9.57
N LEU A 151 -9.32 -0.88 10.02
CA LEU A 151 -7.91 -0.63 10.26
C LEU A 151 -7.19 -0.35 8.93
N ARG A 152 -6.36 0.68 8.91
CA ARG A 152 -5.65 1.12 7.70
C ARG A 152 -4.20 0.66 7.73
N LEU A 153 -3.74 0.16 6.59
CA LEU A 153 -2.33 -0.14 6.32
C LEU A 153 -1.55 1.11 5.93
N ASP A 154 -2.23 2.08 5.32
CA ASP A 154 -1.67 3.37 4.95
C ASP A 154 -2.69 4.48 5.22
N CYS A 155 -2.44 5.24 6.27
CA CYS A 155 -3.31 6.33 6.71
C CYS A 155 -2.68 7.67 6.39
N ALA A 156 -3.39 8.52 5.64
CA ALA A 156 -2.89 9.84 5.23
C ALA A 156 -2.63 10.78 6.41
N VAL A 157 -3.35 10.59 7.53
CA VAL A 157 -3.23 11.40 8.76
C VAL A 157 -2.50 10.64 9.87
N HIS A 158 -1.68 9.66 9.50
CA HIS A 158 -0.89 8.89 10.47
C HIS A 158 0.14 9.78 11.14
N GLU A 159 0.22 9.68 12.46
CA GLU A 159 1.29 10.25 13.27
C GLU A 159 1.89 9.12 14.11
N GLU A 160 3.19 8.92 13.96
CA GLU A 160 3.87 7.83 14.62
C GLU A 160 3.84 7.99 16.14
N ALA A 161 3.49 6.94 16.86
CA ALA A 161 3.56 6.91 18.31
C ALA A 161 5.00 6.70 18.78
N ASP A 162 5.32 7.18 19.97
CA ASP A 162 6.59 6.86 20.62
C ASP A 162 6.72 5.33 20.87
N VAL A 163 7.96 4.87 21.07
CA VAL A 163 8.29 3.44 21.18
C VAL A 163 7.55 2.75 22.35
N LEU A 164 7.36 3.45 23.47
CA LEU A 164 6.67 2.87 24.64
C LEU A 164 5.19 2.71 24.38
N THR A 165 4.56 3.73 23.78
CA THR A 165 3.18 3.70 23.37
C THR A 165 2.94 2.61 22.31
N GLN A 166 3.80 2.50 21.29
CA GLN A 166 3.71 1.43 20.31
C GLN A 166 3.77 0.04 20.95
N LYS A 167 4.71 -0.22 21.85
CA LYS A 167 4.83 -1.50 22.56
C LYS A 167 3.57 -1.84 23.37
N LYS A 168 3.04 -0.86 24.11
CA LYS A 168 1.81 -1.03 24.90
C LYS A 168 0.59 -1.32 24.03
N THR A 169 0.40 -0.51 23.00
CA THR A 169 -0.70 -0.63 22.05
C THR A 169 -0.63 -1.97 21.30
N TRP A 170 0.57 -2.34 20.84
CA TRP A 170 0.78 -3.62 20.18
C TRP A 170 0.46 -4.82 21.06
N LYS A 171 0.90 -4.80 22.32
CA LYS A 171 0.58 -5.89 23.27
C LYS A 171 -0.93 -6.10 23.41
N LEU A 172 -1.71 -5.03 23.51
CA LEU A 172 -3.17 -5.11 23.61
C LEU A 172 -3.80 -5.60 22.29
N PHE A 173 -3.35 -5.08 21.17
CA PHE A 173 -3.83 -5.49 19.83
C PHE A 173 -3.50 -6.95 19.51
N ALA A 174 -2.30 -7.41 19.89
CA ALA A 174 -1.88 -8.78 19.61
C ALA A 174 -2.63 -9.84 20.42
N GLN A 175 -3.18 -9.46 21.58
CA GLN A 175 -3.96 -10.35 22.45
C GLN A 175 -5.46 -10.39 22.08
N ALA A 176 -5.92 -9.46 21.25
CA ALA A 176 -7.30 -9.45 20.73
C ALA A 176 -7.40 -10.40 19.54
#